data_cefc33cc533981a9083fc7be1a7b4e73
#
_entry.id   cefc33cc533981a9083fc7be1a7b4e73
#
_cell.length_a   1.000
_cell.length_b   1.000
_cell.length_c   1.000
_cell.angle_alpha   90.00
_cell.angle_beta   90.00
_cell.angle_gamma   90.00
#
_symmetry.space_group_name_H-M   'P 1'
#
loop_
_entity.id
_entity.type
_entity.pdbx_description
1 polymer ?
#
loop_
_entity_poly.entity_id
_entity_poly.type
_entity_poly.pdbx_seq_one_letter_code
_entity_poly.pdbx_strand_id
1 'polypeptide(L)'
;MSEETSLTPQHKIGSGFGPRSTAAEVIAGVDLGGKTAVVTGGYSGLGLETVRALASAGARVMVPARRPEHAREVLDEAGLDEVRVAGLDLAELASVREFAAGFIASDFLGDGGSLGILINNAAIMACPEQRVGPGWESQFATNHLGHYVLTNLLWPALSAGDGARVVALSSTGHKLSPIRFEDINFTSG
;
A
#
# COMPACT_ATOMS: atom_id res chain seq x y z
N MET A 1 -21.27 -18.20 23.92
CA MET A 1 -21.76 -18.18 22.54
C MET A 1 -20.62 -17.61 21.71
N SER A 2 -19.86 -18.48 21.05
CA SER A 2 -18.81 -18.10 20.11
C SER A 2 -19.49 -17.62 18.82
N GLU A 3 -19.39 -16.31 18.50
CA GLU A 3 -19.71 -15.84 17.16
C GLU A 3 -18.72 -16.51 16.19
N GLU A 4 -19.20 -17.49 15.45
CA GLU A 4 -18.52 -17.98 14.27
C GLU A 4 -18.40 -16.80 13.29
N THR A 5 -17.22 -16.24 13.17
CA THR A 5 -16.91 -15.27 12.13
C THR A 5 -17.04 -16.00 10.79
N SER A 6 -18.18 -15.89 10.16
CA SER A 6 -18.41 -16.42 8.82
C SER A 6 -17.49 -15.69 7.85
N LEU A 7 -16.38 -16.34 7.47
CA LEU A 7 -15.50 -15.87 6.41
C LEU A 7 -16.28 -15.81 5.11
N THR A 8 -16.32 -14.65 4.49
CA THR A 8 -16.91 -14.50 3.16
C THR A 8 -16.11 -15.36 2.17
N PRO A 9 -16.76 -16.29 1.42
CA PRO A 9 -16.05 -17.12 0.48
C PRO A 9 -15.31 -16.30 -0.58
N GLN A 10 -14.05 -16.65 -0.83
CA GLN A 10 -13.24 -16.03 -1.88
C GLN A 10 -13.70 -16.55 -3.25
N HIS A 11 -14.18 -15.65 -4.10
CA HIS A 11 -14.60 -15.99 -5.46
C HIS A 11 -14.22 -14.88 -6.45
N LYS A 12 -14.23 -15.20 -7.73
CA LYS A 12 -14.00 -14.21 -8.79
C LYS A 12 -15.12 -13.19 -8.81
N ILE A 13 -14.77 -11.92 -8.85
CA ILE A 13 -15.74 -10.81 -8.85
C ILE A 13 -16.40 -10.57 -10.21
N GLY A 14 -15.99 -11.27 -11.27
CA GLY A 14 -16.61 -11.17 -12.60
C GLY A 14 -16.41 -9.81 -13.27
N SER A 15 -15.30 -9.11 -13.00
CA SER A 15 -15.04 -7.76 -13.51
C SER A 15 -14.93 -7.64 -15.04
N GLY A 16 -14.78 -8.75 -15.76
CA GLY A 16 -14.50 -8.75 -17.20
C GLY A 16 -13.02 -8.53 -17.55
N PHE A 17 -12.20 -8.10 -16.59
CA PHE A 17 -10.77 -7.89 -16.79
C PHE A 17 -9.96 -9.18 -16.54
N GLY A 18 -8.79 -9.26 -17.18
CA GLY A 18 -7.93 -10.44 -17.14
C GLY A 18 -6.44 -10.09 -17.06
N PRO A 19 -5.56 -11.09 -17.15
CA PRO A 19 -4.11 -10.92 -16.96
C PRO A 19 -3.43 -9.98 -17.97
N ARG A 20 -4.11 -9.64 -19.06
CA ARG A 20 -3.61 -8.73 -20.11
C ARG A 20 -4.26 -7.35 -20.06
N SER A 21 -5.21 -7.14 -19.17
CA SER A 21 -5.83 -5.82 -19.01
C SER A 21 -4.84 -4.85 -18.38
N THR A 22 -4.74 -3.68 -18.99
CA THR A 22 -3.89 -2.58 -18.49
C THR A 22 -4.60 -1.81 -17.38
N ALA A 23 -3.84 -1.09 -16.55
CA ALA A 23 -4.41 -0.22 -15.53
C ALA A 23 -5.31 0.87 -16.15
N ALA A 24 -4.93 1.40 -17.32
CA ALA A 24 -5.73 2.39 -18.06
C ALA A 24 -7.09 1.84 -18.52
N GLU A 25 -7.12 0.59 -19.00
CA GLU A 25 -8.40 -0.07 -19.38
C GLU A 25 -9.30 -0.29 -18.14
N VAL A 26 -8.70 -0.69 -17.02
CA VAL A 26 -9.45 -0.97 -15.79
C VAL A 26 -10.05 0.30 -15.20
N ILE A 27 -9.33 1.44 -15.27
CA ILE A 27 -9.77 2.71 -14.68
C ILE A 27 -10.67 3.53 -15.63
N ALA A 28 -10.80 3.11 -16.90
CA ALA A 28 -11.55 3.87 -17.90
C ALA A 28 -12.99 4.14 -17.46
N GLY A 29 -13.39 5.40 -17.48
CA GLY A 29 -14.72 5.86 -17.07
C GLY A 29 -14.95 5.93 -15.55
N VAL A 30 -13.94 5.65 -14.73
CA VAL A 30 -14.00 5.84 -13.27
C VAL A 30 -13.60 7.28 -12.95
N ASP A 31 -14.44 7.98 -12.19
CA ASP A 31 -14.13 9.30 -11.64
C ASP A 31 -13.72 9.17 -10.18
N LEU A 32 -12.49 9.59 -9.86
CA LEU A 32 -11.93 9.65 -8.51
C LEU A 32 -11.71 11.08 -8.03
N GLY A 33 -12.36 12.06 -8.68
CA GLY A 33 -12.35 13.45 -8.23
C GLY A 33 -12.71 13.58 -6.75
N GLY A 34 -11.89 14.32 -6.00
CA GLY A 34 -12.05 14.48 -4.55
C GLY A 34 -11.62 13.27 -3.69
N LYS A 35 -11.22 12.15 -4.29
CA LYS A 35 -10.67 11.02 -3.52
C LYS A 35 -9.18 11.22 -3.27
N THR A 36 -8.74 10.80 -2.08
CA THR A 36 -7.33 10.75 -1.70
C THR A 36 -6.85 9.30 -1.73
N ALA A 37 -5.62 9.09 -2.19
CA ALA A 37 -5.00 7.78 -2.28
C ALA A 37 -3.56 7.79 -1.71
N VAL A 38 -3.19 6.72 -1.02
CA VAL A 38 -1.82 6.42 -0.61
C VAL A 38 -1.39 5.13 -1.29
N VAL A 39 -0.25 5.15 -2.00
CA VAL A 39 0.31 3.98 -2.70
C VAL A 39 1.74 3.78 -2.26
N THR A 40 2.01 2.75 -1.45
CA THR A 40 3.38 2.40 -1.07
C THR A 40 4.13 1.80 -2.27
N GLY A 41 5.39 2.20 -2.46
CA GLY A 41 6.17 1.75 -3.62
C GLY A 41 5.62 2.25 -4.97
N GLY A 42 4.92 3.38 -4.97
CA GLY A 42 4.24 3.96 -6.13
C GLY A 42 5.14 4.62 -7.17
N TYR A 43 6.45 4.54 -7.02
CA TYR A 43 7.41 5.16 -7.94
C TYR A 43 8.18 4.15 -8.81
N SER A 44 7.76 2.88 -8.86
CA SER A 44 8.37 1.89 -9.72
C SER A 44 7.41 0.76 -10.10
N GLY A 45 7.67 0.10 -11.22
CA GLY A 45 6.96 -1.10 -11.66
C GLY A 45 5.44 -0.94 -11.64
N LEU A 46 4.73 -1.93 -11.09
CA LEU A 46 3.26 -1.93 -10.99
C LEU A 46 2.72 -0.78 -10.16
N GLY A 47 3.46 -0.36 -9.11
CA GLY A 47 3.07 0.78 -8.28
C GLY A 47 3.00 2.08 -9.07
N LEU A 48 3.96 2.34 -9.95
CA LEU A 48 3.98 3.53 -10.79
C LEU A 48 2.78 3.57 -11.75
N GLU A 49 2.46 2.44 -12.39
CA GLU A 49 1.28 2.35 -13.26
C GLU A 49 -0.03 2.51 -12.48
N THR A 50 -0.08 2.01 -11.24
CA THR A 50 -1.21 2.23 -10.34
C THR A 50 -1.37 3.71 -10.00
N VAL A 51 -0.28 4.41 -9.67
CA VAL A 51 -0.29 5.85 -9.39
C VAL A 51 -0.76 6.63 -10.62
N ARG A 52 -0.21 6.31 -11.80
CA ARG A 52 -0.62 6.91 -13.06
C ARG A 52 -2.13 6.76 -13.31
N ALA A 53 -2.66 5.56 -13.12
CA ALA A 53 -4.08 5.27 -13.31
C ALA A 53 -4.96 6.06 -12.32
N LEU A 54 -4.61 6.07 -11.03
CA LEU A 54 -5.37 6.81 -10.02
C LEU A 54 -5.33 8.32 -10.24
N ALA A 55 -4.15 8.87 -10.56
CA ALA A 55 -3.99 10.29 -10.85
C ALA A 55 -4.77 10.70 -12.11
N SER A 56 -4.71 9.90 -13.19
CA SER A 56 -5.46 10.15 -14.42
C SER A 56 -6.98 10.13 -14.24
N ALA A 57 -7.46 9.40 -13.23
CA ALA A 57 -8.87 9.37 -12.85
C ALA A 57 -9.27 10.50 -11.88
N GLY A 58 -8.36 11.42 -11.55
CA GLY A 58 -8.61 12.59 -10.72
C GLY A 58 -8.34 12.43 -9.22
N ALA A 59 -7.78 11.30 -8.77
CA ALA A 59 -7.41 11.13 -7.38
C ALA A 59 -6.20 12.00 -6.98
N ARG A 60 -6.21 12.56 -5.78
CA ARG A 60 -5.01 13.12 -5.14
C ARG A 60 -4.17 11.96 -4.60
N VAL A 61 -2.98 11.78 -5.14
CA VAL A 61 -2.14 10.62 -4.79
C VAL A 61 -0.93 11.04 -3.97
N MET A 62 -0.64 10.28 -2.90
CA MET A 62 0.61 10.35 -2.15
C MET A 62 1.38 9.04 -2.29
N VAL A 63 2.66 9.16 -2.58
CA VAL A 63 3.62 8.05 -2.68
C VAL A 63 4.62 8.17 -1.54
N PRO A 64 4.43 7.44 -0.44
CA PRO A 64 5.46 7.35 0.57
C PRO A 64 6.62 6.46 0.09
N ALA A 65 7.85 6.93 0.32
CA ALA A 65 9.06 6.29 -0.18
C ALA A 65 10.20 6.33 0.84
N ARG A 66 11.04 5.30 0.84
CA ARG A 66 12.25 5.24 1.66
C ARG A 66 13.32 6.27 1.20
N ARG A 67 13.31 6.63 -0.09
CA ARG A 67 14.15 7.65 -0.70
C ARG A 67 13.27 8.66 -1.41
N PRO A 68 12.74 9.65 -0.68
CA PRO A 68 11.74 10.59 -1.22
C PRO A 68 12.25 11.38 -2.44
N GLU A 69 13.51 11.82 -2.41
CA GLU A 69 14.12 12.60 -3.51
C GLU A 69 14.14 11.78 -4.80
N HIS A 70 14.59 10.53 -4.72
CA HIS A 70 14.59 9.63 -5.87
C HIS A 70 13.17 9.30 -6.37
N ALA A 71 12.22 9.12 -5.45
CA ALA A 71 10.82 8.90 -5.83
C ALA A 71 10.25 10.13 -6.55
N ARG A 72 10.63 11.36 -6.10
CA ARG A 72 10.23 12.60 -6.75
C ARG A 72 10.78 12.69 -8.19
N GLU A 73 12.08 12.45 -8.36
CA GLU A 73 12.72 12.44 -9.69
C GLU A 73 11.99 11.50 -10.66
N VAL A 74 11.74 10.26 -10.25
CA VAL A 74 11.04 9.26 -11.09
C VAL A 74 9.61 9.69 -11.43
N LEU A 75 8.88 10.28 -10.49
CA LEU A 75 7.51 10.73 -10.71
C LEU A 75 7.47 11.95 -11.64
N ASP A 76 8.42 12.87 -11.53
CA ASP A 76 8.57 14.03 -12.42
C ASP A 76 8.89 13.58 -13.86
N GLU A 77 9.84 12.66 -14.03
CA GLU A 77 10.16 12.06 -15.34
C GLU A 77 8.95 11.32 -15.95
N ALA A 78 8.07 10.79 -15.11
CA ALA A 78 6.84 10.14 -15.54
C ALA A 78 5.68 11.10 -15.85
N GLY A 79 5.86 12.43 -15.66
CA GLY A 79 4.84 13.45 -15.85
C GLY A 79 3.75 13.41 -14.77
N LEU A 80 4.14 13.07 -13.52
CA LEU A 80 3.27 12.94 -12.36
C LEU A 80 3.63 13.96 -11.27
N ASP A 81 3.85 15.21 -11.68
CA ASP A 81 4.31 16.32 -10.84
C ASP A 81 3.36 16.63 -9.68
N GLU A 82 2.06 16.41 -9.88
CA GLU A 82 1.02 16.64 -8.87
C GLU A 82 0.97 15.58 -7.77
N VAL A 83 1.66 14.43 -7.95
CA VAL A 83 1.72 13.37 -6.95
C VAL A 83 2.61 13.80 -5.80
N ARG A 84 2.11 13.78 -4.57
CA ARG A 84 2.93 14.08 -3.40
C ARG A 84 3.82 12.92 -2.99
N VAL A 85 5.00 13.25 -2.48
CA VAL A 85 5.96 12.28 -1.95
C VAL A 85 6.23 12.60 -0.48
N ALA A 86 6.40 11.55 0.33
CA ALA A 86 6.78 11.67 1.73
C ALA A 86 7.75 10.56 2.15
N GLY A 87 8.47 10.77 3.24
CA GLY A 87 9.39 9.76 3.79
C GLY A 87 8.65 8.62 4.47
N LEU A 88 8.99 7.37 4.14
CA LEU A 88 8.50 6.17 4.81
C LEU A 88 9.46 5.01 4.59
N ASP A 89 9.99 4.43 5.66
CA ASP A 89 10.61 3.11 5.65
C ASP A 89 9.70 2.10 6.35
N LEU A 90 9.14 1.16 5.58
CA LEU A 90 8.26 0.11 6.10
C LEU A 90 8.97 -0.90 7.00
N ALA A 91 10.30 -1.03 6.88
CA ALA A 91 11.10 -1.88 7.76
C ALA A 91 11.29 -1.28 9.16
N GLU A 92 11.05 0.03 9.31
CA GLU A 92 11.24 0.79 10.54
C GLU A 92 9.90 1.29 11.09
N LEU A 93 9.34 0.61 12.10
CA LEU A 93 8.01 0.97 12.63
C LEU A 93 7.95 2.39 13.23
N ALA A 94 9.08 2.98 13.62
CA ALA A 94 9.14 4.39 14.03
C ALA A 94 8.83 5.31 12.84
N SER A 95 9.43 5.04 11.67
CA SER A 95 9.16 5.76 10.43
C SER A 95 7.70 5.61 9.99
N VAL A 96 7.12 4.41 10.14
CA VAL A 96 5.69 4.17 9.84
C VAL A 96 4.78 5.04 10.72
N ARG A 97 5.09 5.15 12.02
CA ARG A 97 4.33 6.00 12.96
C ARG A 97 4.47 7.49 12.64
N GLU A 98 5.68 7.93 12.36
CA GLU A 98 5.97 9.31 11.98
C GLU A 98 5.22 9.71 10.69
N PHE A 99 5.32 8.89 9.65
CA PHE A 99 4.57 9.10 8.41
C PHE A 99 3.08 9.19 8.67
N ALA A 100 2.48 8.23 9.39
CA ALA A 100 1.05 8.20 9.61
C ALA A 100 0.57 9.42 10.41
N ALA A 101 1.30 9.84 11.43
CA ALA A 101 0.99 11.03 12.23
C ALA A 101 1.07 12.30 11.37
N GLY A 102 2.15 12.47 10.60
CA GLY A 102 2.33 13.60 9.70
C GLY A 102 1.29 13.64 8.59
N PHE A 103 0.93 12.48 8.03
CA PHE A 103 -0.10 12.36 7.00
C PHE A 103 -1.49 12.79 7.51
N ILE A 104 -1.89 12.31 8.69
CA ILE A 104 -3.19 12.66 9.31
C ILE A 104 -3.25 14.16 9.65
N ALA A 105 -2.14 14.74 10.09
CA ALA A 105 -2.07 16.15 10.42
C ALA A 105 -1.92 17.08 9.20
N SER A 106 -1.71 16.52 8.01
CA SER A 106 -1.46 17.29 6.80
C SER A 106 -2.75 17.80 6.14
N ASP A 107 -2.61 18.81 5.30
CA ASP A 107 -3.66 19.33 4.41
C ASP A 107 -4.04 18.36 3.28
N PHE A 108 -3.31 17.23 3.15
CA PHE A 108 -3.53 16.28 2.07
C PHE A 108 -4.89 15.60 2.12
N LEU A 109 -5.44 15.38 3.30
CA LEU A 109 -6.76 14.77 3.48
C LEU A 109 -7.92 15.72 3.13
N GLY A 110 -7.65 17.02 3.00
CA GLY A 110 -8.68 18.03 2.77
C GLY A 110 -9.64 18.20 3.95
N ASP A 111 -10.69 18.98 3.76
CA ASP A 111 -11.62 19.39 4.83
C ASP A 111 -12.38 18.22 5.49
N GLY A 112 -12.50 17.09 4.78
CA GLY A 112 -13.18 15.89 5.30
C GLY A 112 -12.28 14.94 6.10
N GLY A 113 -10.97 15.16 6.14
CA GLY A 113 -10.01 14.33 6.88
C GLY A 113 -9.99 12.85 6.46
N SER A 114 -10.46 12.51 5.26
CA SER A 114 -10.68 11.13 4.85
C SER A 114 -9.66 10.63 3.83
N LEU A 115 -9.24 9.37 4.02
CA LEU A 115 -8.45 8.61 3.06
C LEU A 115 -9.36 7.63 2.31
N GLY A 116 -9.53 7.84 0.99
CA GLY A 116 -10.40 7.00 0.17
C GLY A 116 -9.77 5.68 -0.25
N ILE A 117 -8.44 5.66 -0.52
CA ILE A 117 -7.75 4.50 -1.09
C ILE A 117 -6.39 4.32 -0.42
N LEU A 118 -6.14 3.14 0.13
CA LEU A 118 -4.82 2.71 0.61
C LEU A 118 -4.38 1.49 -0.17
N ILE A 119 -3.24 1.58 -0.86
CA ILE A 119 -2.66 0.46 -1.61
C ILE A 119 -1.32 0.08 -0.99
N ASN A 120 -1.31 -1.03 -0.27
CA ASN A 120 -0.14 -1.67 0.31
C ASN A 120 0.55 -2.50 -0.79
N ASN A 121 1.37 -1.82 -1.63
CA ASN A 121 1.99 -2.41 -2.81
C ASN A 121 3.50 -2.65 -2.65
N ALA A 122 4.19 -1.83 -1.87
CA ALA A 122 5.64 -1.97 -1.71
C ALA A 122 6.03 -3.37 -1.22
N ALA A 123 7.04 -3.94 -1.85
CA ALA A 123 7.60 -5.23 -1.42
C ALA A 123 9.07 -5.36 -1.79
N ILE A 124 9.80 -6.13 -1.00
CA ILE A 124 11.12 -6.65 -1.33
C ILE A 124 11.01 -8.17 -1.43
N MET A 125 11.79 -8.77 -2.33
CA MET A 125 11.76 -10.21 -2.57
C MET A 125 13.15 -10.71 -2.97
N ALA A 126 13.49 -11.92 -2.52
CA ALA A 126 14.75 -12.61 -2.87
C ALA A 126 16.00 -11.75 -2.61
N CYS A 127 15.96 -10.88 -1.61
CA CYS A 127 17.12 -10.14 -1.15
C CYS A 127 17.98 -11.01 -0.21
N PRO A 128 19.26 -10.64 0.01
CA PRO A 128 20.10 -11.29 1.02
C PRO A 128 19.40 -11.27 2.39
N GLU A 129 19.65 -12.31 3.20
CA GLU A 129 19.10 -12.36 4.55
C GLU A 129 19.55 -11.13 5.35
N GLN A 130 18.57 -10.44 5.91
CA GLN A 130 18.78 -9.26 6.73
C GLN A 130 17.78 -9.23 7.87
N ARG A 131 18.23 -8.79 9.05
CA ARG A 131 17.40 -8.55 10.20
C ARG A 131 17.21 -7.05 10.42
N VAL A 132 16.00 -6.66 10.80
CA VAL A 132 15.61 -5.27 11.05
C VAL A 132 14.87 -5.16 12.39
N GLY A 133 14.80 -3.96 12.95
CA GLY A 133 14.15 -3.74 14.23
C GLY A 133 14.68 -4.67 15.33
N PRO A 134 13.82 -5.31 16.12
CA PRO A 134 14.23 -6.22 17.20
C PRO A 134 14.67 -7.62 16.72
N GLY A 135 14.99 -7.80 15.46
CA GLY A 135 15.43 -9.07 14.88
C GLY A 135 14.44 -9.70 13.89
N TRP A 136 13.48 -8.95 13.39
CA TRP A 136 12.56 -9.44 12.36
C TRP A 136 13.27 -9.73 11.03
N GLU A 137 12.81 -10.76 10.32
CA GLU A 137 13.23 -11.00 8.94
C GLU A 137 12.76 -9.82 8.07
N SER A 138 13.66 -9.30 7.21
CA SER A 138 13.47 -8.02 6.53
C SER A 138 12.30 -8.01 5.54
N GLN A 139 12.04 -9.12 4.84
CA GLN A 139 10.90 -9.21 3.92
C GLN A 139 9.58 -9.28 4.69
N PHE A 140 9.54 -10.04 5.79
CA PHE A 140 8.38 -10.08 6.67
C PHE A 140 8.11 -8.70 7.31
N ALA A 141 9.15 -8.03 7.79
CA ALA A 141 9.02 -6.69 8.38
C ALA A 141 8.49 -5.68 7.35
N THR A 142 9.09 -5.61 6.18
CA THR A 142 8.74 -4.63 5.14
C THR A 142 7.39 -4.93 4.51
N ASN A 143 7.18 -6.19 4.04
CA ASN A 143 6.03 -6.52 3.23
C ASN A 143 4.76 -6.70 4.05
N HIS A 144 4.89 -7.13 5.32
CA HIS A 144 3.75 -7.43 6.18
C HIS A 144 3.64 -6.51 7.39
N LEU A 145 4.60 -6.51 8.31
CA LEU A 145 4.46 -5.77 9.58
C LEU A 145 4.33 -4.26 9.36
N GLY A 146 5.15 -3.68 8.47
CA GLY A 146 5.09 -2.26 8.14
C GLY A 146 3.71 -1.85 7.59
N HIS A 147 3.18 -2.61 6.65
CA HIS A 147 1.85 -2.36 6.08
C HIS A 147 0.71 -2.61 7.07
N TYR A 148 0.84 -3.64 7.92
CA TYR A 148 -0.13 -3.89 8.98
C TYR A 148 -0.23 -2.71 9.93
N VAL A 149 0.91 -2.21 10.42
CA VAL A 149 0.96 -1.04 11.31
C VAL A 149 0.48 0.21 10.59
N LEU A 150 0.90 0.45 9.34
CA LEU A 150 0.45 1.59 8.53
C LEU A 150 -1.07 1.61 8.39
N THR A 151 -1.66 0.48 8.00
CA THR A 151 -3.11 0.37 7.82
C THR A 151 -3.86 0.68 9.11
N ASN A 152 -3.40 0.12 10.25
CA ASN A 152 -4.04 0.38 11.55
C ASN A 152 -3.92 1.84 11.98
N LEU A 153 -2.79 2.49 11.75
CA LEU A 153 -2.58 3.90 12.09
C LEU A 153 -3.42 4.84 11.21
N LEU A 154 -3.61 4.48 9.94
CA LEU A 154 -4.45 5.25 9.00
C LEU A 154 -5.94 4.90 9.10
N TRP A 155 -6.32 3.91 9.93
CA TRP A 155 -7.70 3.45 10.04
C TRP A 155 -8.71 4.57 10.39
N PRO A 156 -8.39 5.52 11.28
CA PRO A 156 -9.31 6.64 11.54
C PRO A 156 -9.61 7.46 10.28
N ALA A 157 -8.61 7.76 9.44
CA ALA A 157 -8.81 8.48 8.19
C ALA A 157 -9.56 7.65 7.13
N LEU A 158 -9.31 6.33 7.07
CA LEU A 158 -10.05 5.41 6.21
C LEU A 158 -11.53 5.31 6.63
N SER A 159 -11.80 5.28 7.93
CA SER A 159 -13.15 5.18 8.47
C SER A 159 -13.94 6.48 8.41
N ALA A 160 -13.28 7.63 8.26
CA ALA A 160 -13.92 8.94 8.16
C ALA A 160 -14.60 9.17 6.80
N GLY A 161 -14.19 8.44 5.75
CA GLY A 161 -14.76 8.53 4.41
C GLY A 161 -15.80 7.45 4.12
N ASP A 162 -16.73 7.75 3.22
CA ASP A 162 -17.66 6.75 2.71
C ASP A 162 -16.99 5.89 1.65
N GLY A 163 -17.03 4.57 1.85
CA GLY A 163 -16.59 3.59 0.88
C GLY A 163 -15.08 3.53 0.66
N ALA A 164 -14.27 3.79 1.67
CA ALA A 164 -12.81 3.61 1.58
C ALA A 164 -12.41 2.18 1.17
N ARG A 165 -11.29 2.06 0.46
CA ARG A 165 -10.76 0.78 -0.01
C ARG A 165 -9.33 0.58 0.46
N VAL A 166 -9.06 -0.59 1.03
CA VAL A 166 -7.70 -1.05 1.34
C VAL A 166 -7.39 -2.21 0.42
N VAL A 167 -6.31 -2.08 -0.35
CA VAL A 167 -5.79 -3.13 -1.23
C VAL A 167 -4.44 -3.58 -0.70
N ALA A 168 -4.32 -4.85 -0.33
CA ALA A 168 -3.05 -5.46 0.04
C ALA A 168 -2.61 -6.41 -1.07
N LEU A 169 -1.45 -6.14 -1.66
CA LEU A 169 -0.88 -7.00 -2.67
C LEU A 169 -0.39 -8.31 -2.02
N SER A 170 -0.65 -9.40 -2.70
CA SER A 170 -0.21 -10.73 -2.32
C SER A 170 0.48 -11.41 -3.50
N SER A 171 0.99 -12.60 -3.29
CA SER A 171 1.71 -13.38 -4.31
C SER A 171 1.15 -14.78 -4.43
N THR A 172 1.29 -15.40 -5.59
CA THR A 172 1.07 -16.83 -5.76
C THR A 172 1.99 -17.68 -4.89
N GLY A 173 3.08 -17.09 -4.40
CA GLY A 173 4.01 -17.73 -3.46
C GLY A 173 3.35 -18.24 -2.18
N HIS A 174 2.27 -17.61 -1.72
CA HIS A 174 1.53 -18.07 -0.54
C HIS A 174 0.97 -19.50 -0.67
N LYS A 175 0.89 -20.03 -1.90
CA LYS A 175 0.44 -21.41 -2.17
C LYS A 175 1.54 -22.45 -1.99
N LEU A 176 2.80 -22.03 -1.87
CA LEU A 176 3.95 -22.93 -1.79
C LEU A 176 4.19 -23.47 -0.38
N SER A 177 3.78 -22.71 0.65
CA SER A 177 3.97 -23.08 2.05
C SER A 177 2.94 -22.39 2.94
N PRO A 178 2.49 -23.00 4.04
CA PRO A 178 1.77 -22.33 5.10
C PRO A 178 2.68 -21.34 5.85
N ILE A 179 2.07 -20.47 6.65
CA ILE A 179 2.81 -19.59 7.56
C ILE A 179 3.43 -20.45 8.68
N ARG A 180 4.72 -20.26 8.93
CA ARG A 180 5.46 -20.92 10.03
C ARG A 180 5.38 -20.06 11.28
N PHE A 181 4.30 -20.16 12.04
CA PHE A 181 4.09 -19.36 13.24
C PHE A 181 5.14 -19.63 14.33
N GLU A 182 5.67 -20.85 14.39
CA GLU A 182 6.73 -21.26 15.31
C GLU A 182 8.12 -20.69 14.96
N ASP A 183 8.31 -20.29 13.70
CA ASP A 183 9.56 -19.67 13.21
C ASP A 183 9.28 -18.63 12.12
N ILE A 184 8.50 -17.62 12.46
CA ILE A 184 8.06 -16.59 11.53
C ILE A 184 9.20 -15.72 10.99
N ASN A 185 10.34 -15.74 11.64
CA ASN A 185 11.55 -15.01 11.23
C ASN A 185 12.59 -15.91 10.55
N PHE A 186 12.30 -17.19 10.33
CA PHE A 186 13.23 -18.14 9.72
C PHE A 186 14.59 -18.18 10.42
N THR A 187 14.58 -18.34 11.74
CA THR A 187 15.79 -18.38 12.58
C THR A 187 16.38 -19.77 12.70
N SER A 188 15.61 -20.82 12.45
CA SER A 188 16.00 -22.23 12.58
C SER A 188 16.27 -22.95 11.27
N GLY A 189 16.42 -22.24 10.15
CA GLY A 189 16.94 -22.74 8.86
C GLY A 189 15.93 -23.52 8.01
#